data_83118d80bbde04c90959ca2221da69b1
#
_entry.id   83118d80bbde04c90959ca2221da69b1
#
_cell.length_a   1.000
_cell.length_b   1.000
_cell.length_c   1.000
_cell.angle_alpha   90.00
_cell.angle_beta   90.00
_cell.angle_gamma   90.00
#
_symmetry.space_group_name_H-M   'P 1'
#
loop_
_entity.id
_entity.type
_entity.pdbx_description
1 polymer ?
#
loop_
_entity_poly.entity_id
_entity_poly.type
_entity_poly.pdbx_seq_one_letter_code
_entity_poly.pdbx_strand_id
1 'polypeptide(L)'
;MLKGKHVSLFAVESEDLKQLRDWRNNPEFRKHFREYRELNMHQQEIWFEEKVVSDNTTLMFSIKRNEDGELLGCCGFVYINWIHRHADLSLYIGWEDAYIDNKGYAEESCRLLLEYGFKELCLNKIWTEIYEFDDKKKILYDQFGFQQDGLLRQNYWYNGKWWNSRILSIIQSEYFNG
;
A
#
# COMPACT_ATOMS: atom_id res chain seq x y z
N MET A 1 11.09 1.06 13.25
CA MET A 1 10.73 -0.10 12.41
C MET A 1 9.57 -0.84 13.04
N LEU A 2 8.64 -1.33 12.22
CA LEU A 2 7.57 -2.23 12.68
C LEU A 2 8.03 -3.67 12.43
N LYS A 3 8.21 -4.45 13.50
CA LYS A 3 8.87 -5.76 13.42
C LYS A 3 7.85 -6.87 13.29
N GLY A 4 7.93 -7.65 12.20
CA GLY A 4 7.20 -8.89 11.99
C GLY A 4 8.09 -10.13 12.15
N LYS A 5 7.51 -11.29 11.84
CA LYS A 5 8.20 -12.58 11.91
C LYS A 5 9.11 -12.81 10.69
N HIS A 6 8.62 -12.57 9.50
CA HIS A 6 9.32 -12.81 8.23
C HIS A 6 9.76 -11.52 7.56
N VAL A 7 8.98 -10.45 7.73
CA VAL A 7 9.29 -9.11 7.22
C VAL A 7 9.22 -8.07 8.33
N SER A 8 9.94 -6.97 8.12
CA SER A 8 9.82 -5.77 8.95
C SER A 8 9.68 -4.54 8.05
N LEU A 9 9.00 -3.52 8.58
CA LEU A 9 8.76 -2.27 7.88
C LEU A 9 9.73 -1.21 8.41
N PHE A 10 10.54 -0.68 7.50
CA PHE A 10 11.54 0.36 7.79
C PHE A 10 11.15 1.67 7.12
N ALA A 11 11.67 2.78 7.60
CA ALA A 11 11.60 4.02 6.83
C ALA A 11 12.16 3.78 5.42
N VAL A 12 11.57 4.42 4.42
CA VAL A 12 12.13 4.41 3.06
C VAL A 12 13.42 5.21 3.08
N GLU A 13 14.49 4.65 2.54
CA GLU A 13 15.78 5.29 2.43
C GLU A 13 16.12 5.60 0.96
N SER A 14 17.06 6.49 0.74
CA SER A 14 17.44 6.91 -0.63
C SER A 14 17.95 5.77 -1.50
N GLU A 15 18.61 4.78 -0.90
CA GLU A 15 19.08 3.58 -1.60
C GLU A 15 17.94 2.69 -2.12
N ASP A 16 16.76 2.74 -1.51
CA ASP A 16 15.60 1.96 -1.93
C ASP A 16 14.95 2.54 -3.20
N LEU A 17 15.14 3.83 -3.50
CA LEU A 17 14.38 4.58 -4.51
C LEU A 17 14.48 4.02 -5.91
N LYS A 18 15.67 3.56 -6.32
CA LYS A 18 15.88 3.01 -7.66
C LYS A 18 15.00 1.78 -7.86
N GLN A 19 15.02 0.86 -6.92
CA GLN A 19 14.25 -0.38 -7.00
C GLN A 19 12.73 -0.12 -6.90
N LEU A 20 12.33 0.80 -6.02
CA LEU A 20 10.92 1.19 -5.90
C LEU A 20 10.40 1.83 -7.20
N ARG A 21 11.19 2.67 -7.88
CA ARG A 21 10.85 3.22 -9.19
C ARG A 21 10.73 2.13 -10.26
N ASP A 22 11.70 1.23 -10.32
CA ASP A 22 11.74 0.17 -11.34
C ASP A 22 10.49 -0.74 -11.22
N TRP A 23 10.06 -1.08 -10.02
CA TRP A 23 8.80 -1.80 -9.80
C TRP A 23 7.58 -0.98 -10.19
N ARG A 24 7.54 0.32 -9.87
CA ARG A 24 6.41 1.18 -10.26
C ARG A 24 6.29 1.35 -11.77
N ASN A 25 7.39 1.27 -12.49
CA ASN A 25 7.43 1.32 -13.95
C ASN A 25 7.11 -0.02 -14.61
N ASN A 26 7.14 -1.13 -13.88
CA ASN A 26 6.72 -2.42 -14.41
C ASN A 26 5.25 -2.33 -14.88
N PRO A 27 4.94 -2.58 -16.18
CA PRO A 27 3.57 -2.48 -16.70
C PRO A 27 2.55 -3.34 -15.95
N GLU A 28 2.98 -4.51 -15.47
CA GLU A 28 2.10 -5.42 -14.72
C GLU A 28 1.73 -4.87 -13.34
N PHE A 29 2.53 -3.97 -12.76
CA PHE A 29 2.22 -3.28 -11.51
C PHE A 29 1.53 -1.96 -11.74
N ARG A 30 2.03 -1.16 -12.72
CA ARG A 30 1.52 0.18 -13.01
C ARG A 30 0.01 0.21 -13.26
N LYS A 31 -0.56 -0.81 -13.87
CA LYS A 31 -2.01 -0.94 -14.07
C LYS A 31 -2.83 -0.94 -12.76
N HIS A 32 -2.21 -1.15 -11.62
CA HIS A 32 -2.84 -1.16 -10.29
C HIS A 32 -2.59 0.13 -9.51
N PHE A 33 -1.77 1.05 -10.04
CA PHE A 33 -1.43 2.30 -9.36
C PHE A 33 -2.19 3.49 -9.95
N ARG A 34 -2.44 4.50 -9.11
CA ARG A 34 -2.96 5.79 -9.59
C ARG A 34 -1.95 6.55 -10.44
N GLU A 35 -0.64 6.34 -10.22
CA GLU A 35 0.41 6.90 -11.06
C GLU A 35 0.54 6.10 -12.35
N TYR A 36 0.16 6.72 -13.45
CA TYR A 36 0.12 6.11 -14.78
C TYR A 36 1.38 6.39 -15.63
N ARG A 37 2.21 7.36 -15.19
CA ARG A 37 3.39 7.78 -15.94
C ARG A 37 4.54 6.80 -15.77
N GLU A 38 5.41 6.73 -16.75
CA GLU A 38 6.75 6.17 -16.62
C GLU A 38 7.59 7.16 -15.79
N LEU A 39 8.12 6.74 -14.68
CA LEU A 39 8.85 7.59 -13.75
C LEU A 39 10.34 7.58 -14.04
N ASN A 40 10.95 8.76 -14.22
CA ASN A 40 12.39 8.90 -14.18
C ASN A 40 12.89 9.01 -12.73
N MET A 41 14.23 8.98 -12.54
CA MET A 41 14.80 9.00 -11.19
C MET A 41 14.51 10.32 -10.46
N HIS A 42 14.55 11.43 -11.16
CA HIS A 42 14.26 12.73 -10.57
C HIS A 42 12.82 12.84 -10.03
N GLN A 43 11.83 12.28 -10.75
CA GLN A 43 10.45 12.23 -10.26
C GLN A 43 10.32 11.33 -9.02
N GLN A 44 11.08 10.25 -8.94
CA GLN A 44 11.12 9.39 -7.75
C GLN A 44 11.78 10.09 -6.56
N GLU A 45 12.82 10.87 -6.78
CA GLU A 45 13.47 11.70 -5.76
C GLU A 45 12.53 12.81 -5.26
N ILE A 46 11.82 13.51 -6.14
CA ILE A 46 10.78 14.48 -5.77
C ILE A 46 9.69 13.82 -4.91
N TRP A 47 9.22 12.65 -5.32
CA TRP A 47 8.23 11.89 -4.51
C TRP A 47 8.77 11.59 -3.10
N PHE A 48 10.02 11.19 -2.99
CA PHE A 48 10.65 10.92 -1.69
C PHE A 48 10.70 12.19 -0.83
N GLU A 49 11.24 13.28 -1.36
CA GLU A 49 11.38 14.54 -0.61
C GLU A 49 10.03 15.17 -0.23
N GLU A 50 9.09 15.22 -1.17
CA GLU A 50 7.82 15.90 -0.96
C GLU A 50 6.79 15.05 -0.21
N LYS A 51 6.76 13.73 -0.46
CA LYS A 51 5.73 12.85 0.09
C LYS A 51 6.22 12.01 1.26
N VAL A 52 7.43 11.49 1.22
CA VAL A 52 7.93 10.64 2.29
C VAL A 52 8.56 11.46 3.41
N VAL A 53 9.38 12.47 3.06
CA VAL A 53 10.13 13.27 4.05
C VAL A 53 9.30 14.43 4.58
N SER A 54 8.61 15.18 3.72
CA SER A 54 8.01 16.48 4.09
C SER A 54 6.51 16.43 4.39
N ASP A 55 5.77 15.46 3.82
CA ASP A 55 4.30 15.40 3.94
C ASP A 55 3.88 14.62 5.19
N ASN A 56 3.35 15.32 6.19
CA ASN A 56 2.83 14.70 7.42
C ASN A 56 1.53 13.90 7.24
N THR A 57 0.98 13.87 6.03
CA THR A 57 -0.20 13.04 5.68
C THR A 57 0.18 11.74 4.95
N THR A 58 1.48 11.46 4.84
CA THR A 58 2.03 10.27 4.19
C THR A 58 3.04 9.60 5.10
N LEU A 59 2.87 8.29 5.31
CA LEU A 59 3.80 7.44 6.07
C LEU A 59 4.08 6.19 5.25
N MET A 60 5.23 6.17 4.54
CA MET A 60 5.62 5.04 3.69
C MET A 60 6.78 4.26 4.30
N PHE A 61 6.77 2.96 4.06
CA PHE A 61 7.76 2.01 4.55
C PHE A 61 8.29 1.13 3.43
N SER A 62 9.58 0.87 3.48
CA SER A 62 10.22 -0.24 2.76
C SER A 62 9.92 -1.55 3.49
N ILE A 63 9.42 -2.55 2.77
CA ILE A 63 9.22 -3.91 3.28
C ILE A 63 10.53 -4.64 3.07
N LYS A 64 11.20 -5.06 4.15
CA LYS A 64 12.48 -5.80 4.07
C LYS A 64 12.34 -7.18 4.72
N ARG A 65 12.94 -8.20 4.08
CA ARG A 65 12.95 -9.56 4.61
C ARG A 65 13.89 -9.64 5.81
N ASN A 66 13.44 -10.28 6.89
CA ASN A 66 14.21 -10.35 8.13
C ASN A 66 15.48 -11.22 8.02
N GLU A 67 15.49 -12.20 7.11
CA GLU A 67 16.58 -13.16 6.95
C GLU A 67 17.87 -12.52 6.40
N ASP A 68 17.74 -11.65 5.43
CA ASP A 68 18.86 -11.09 4.68
C ASP A 68 18.80 -9.57 4.43
N GLY A 69 17.70 -8.93 4.84
CA GLY A 69 17.49 -7.49 4.63
C GLY A 69 17.09 -7.12 3.22
N GLU A 70 16.77 -8.09 2.35
CA GLU A 70 16.36 -7.81 0.97
C GLU A 70 15.10 -6.96 0.93
N LEU A 71 15.11 -5.92 0.09
CA LEU A 71 13.95 -5.10 -0.18
C LEU A 71 12.92 -5.91 -0.98
N LEU A 72 11.72 -6.06 -0.44
CA LEU A 72 10.65 -6.85 -1.06
C LEU A 72 9.55 -6.01 -1.69
N GLY A 73 9.32 -4.79 -1.22
CA GLY A 73 8.23 -3.96 -1.66
C GLY A 73 8.11 -2.67 -0.87
N CYS A 74 6.95 -2.05 -1.00
CA CYS A 74 6.64 -0.80 -0.31
C CYS A 74 5.19 -0.81 0.19
N CYS A 75 4.98 -0.26 1.38
CA CYS A 75 3.64 -0.12 1.94
C CYS A 75 3.56 1.10 2.84
N GLY A 76 2.34 1.46 3.25
CA GLY A 76 2.16 2.57 4.16
C GLY A 76 0.77 3.18 4.11
N PHE A 77 0.66 4.37 4.67
CA PHE A 77 -0.53 5.19 4.66
C PHE A 77 -0.33 6.45 3.86
N VAL A 78 -1.31 6.80 3.04
CA VAL A 78 -1.36 8.07 2.32
C VAL A 78 -2.70 8.77 2.61
N TYR A 79 -2.76 10.07 2.34
CA TYR A 79 -3.96 10.88 2.60
C TYR A 79 -4.45 10.76 4.05
N ILE A 80 -3.53 10.70 5.01
CA ILE A 80 -3.88 10.63 6.44
C ILE A 80 -4.63 11.90 6.82
N ASN A 81 -5.85 11.74 7.32
CA ASN A 81 -6.61 12.83 7.92
C ASN A 81 -6.54 12.69 9.44
N TRP A 82 -5.69 13.49 10.07
CA TRP A 82 -5.46 13.44 11.51
C TRP A 82 -6.67 13.90 12.35
N ILE A 83 -7.53 14.77 11.76
CA ILE A 83 -8.73 15.26 12.44
C ILE A 83 -9.80 14.17 12.48
N HIS A 84 -10.07 13.55 11.33
CA HIS A 84 -11.08 12.49 11.20
C HIS A 84 -10.52 11.08 11.38
N ARG A 85 -9.20 10.97 11.58
CA ARG A 85 -8.47 9.73 11.90
C ARG A 85 -8.71 8.60 10.91
N HIS A 86 -8.55 8.89 9.64
CA HIS A 86 -8.58 7.88 8.57
C HIS A 86 -7.40 8.02 7.63
N ALA A 87 -7.04 6.93 6.96
CA ALA A 87 -5.96 6.89 5.98
C ALA A 87 -6.24 5.89 4.87
N ASP A 88 -5.65 6.12 3.68
CA ASP A 88 -5.62 5.17 2.58
C ASP A 88 -4.40 4.25 2.72
N LEU A 89 -4.62 2.95 2.72
CA LEU A 89 -3.59 1.93 2.80
C LEU A 89 -3.04 1.60 1.42
N SER A 90 -1.75 1.83 1.24
CA SER A 90 -0.97 1.47 0.05
C SER A 90 -0.06 0.28 0.35
N LEU A 91 -0.03 -0.72 -0.53
CA LEU A 91 0.82 -1.90 -0.36
C LEU A 91 1.08 -2.58 -1.70
N TYR A 92 2.32 -2.97 -1.97
CA TYR A 92 2.68 -3.91 -3.03
C TYR A 92 4.00 -4.63 -2.71
N ILE A 93 4.15 -5.82 -3.26
CA ILE A 93 5.38 -6.61 -3.24
C ILE A 93 5.98 -6.57 -4.65
N GLY A 94 7.17 -6.00 -4.79
CA GLY A 94 7.91 -5.95 -6.05
C GLY A 94 8.76 -7.18 -6.30
N TRP A 95 9.19 -7.85 -5.22
CA TRP A 95 10.03 -9.04 -5.25
C TRP A 95 9.44 -10.14 -6.13
N GLU A 96 10.27 -10.73 -7.00
CA GLU A 96 9.86 -11.74 -8.00
C GLU A 96 8.65 -11.33 -8.87
N ASP A 97 8.48 -10.03 -9.11
CA ASP A 97 7.36 -9.47 -9.87
C ASP A 97 5.97 -9.93 -9.37
N ALA A 98 5.85 -10.14 -8.06
CA ALA A 98 4.67 -10.79 -7.48
C ALA A 98 3.43 -9.88 -7.41
N TYR A 99 3.61 -8.56 -7.23
CA TYR A 99 2.58 -7.56 -6.91
C TYR A 99 1.89 -7.82 -5.56
N ILE A 100 1.27 -8.96 -5.37
CA ILE A 100 0.89 -9.58 -4.10
C ILE A 100 1.44 -11.00 -4.15
N ASP A 101 2.31 -11.33 -3.21
CA ASP A 101 3.04 -12.58 -3.16
C ASP A 101 2.21 -13.75 -2.58
N ASN A 102 2.77 -14.96 -2.69
CA ASN A 102 2.22 -16.18 -2.11
C ASN A 102 3.06 -16.74 -0.94
N LYS A 103 4.03 -15.96 -0.45
CA LYS A 103 4.89 -16.31 0.69
C LYS A 103 4.39 -15.72 2.01
N GLY A 104 3.37 -14.85 1.95
CA GLY A 104 2.79 -14.19 3.11
C GLY A 104 3.44 -12.85 3.47
N TYR A 105 4.32 -12.30 2.63
CA TYR A 105 4.96 -11.01 2.90
C TYR A 105 3.99 -9.84 2.83
N ALA A 106 3.09 -9.84 1.83
CA ALA A 106 2.02 -8.85 1.73
C ALA A 106 1.04 -8.96 2.90
N GLU A 107 0.67 -10.20 3.28
CA GLU A 107 -0.23 -10.45 4.41
C GLU A 107 0.38 -9.94 5.73
N GLU A 108 1.64 -10.29 6.01
CA GLU A 108 2.32 -9.82 7.22
C GLU A 108 2.48 -8.30 7.25
N SER A 109 2.84 -7.69 6.10
CA SER A 109 2.94 -6.23 5.98
C SER A 109 1.61 -5.53 6.21
N CYS A 110 0.51 -6.07 5.67
CA CYS A 110 -0.83 -5.54 5.90
C CYS A 110 -1.20 -5.60 7.39
N ARG A 111 -0.96 -6.74 8.05
CA ARG A 111 -1.19 -6.90 9.49
C ARG A 111 -0.41 -5.90 10.34
N LEU A 112 0.88 -5.71 10.04
CA LEU A 112 1.71 -4.73 10.74
C LEU A 112 1.19 -3.30 10.57
N LEU A 113 0.73 -2.93 9.37
CA LEU A 113 0.13 -1.62 9.14
C LEU A 113 -1.18 -1.44 9.89
N LEU A 114 -2.07 -2.44 9.88
CA LEU A 114 -3.33 -2.36 10.63
C LEU A 114 -3.06 -2.21 12.13
N GLU A 115 -2.13 -2.98 12.67
CA GLU A 115 -1.73 -2.88 14.06
C GLU A 115 -1.18 -1.48 14.40
N TYR A 116 -0.26 -0.97 13.60
CA TYR A 116 0.32 0.36 13.75
C TYR A 116 -0.75 1.46 13.63
N GLY A 117 -1.59 1.38 12.61
CA GLY A 117 -2.65 2.36 12.37
C GLY A 117 -3.66 2.45 13.50
N PHE A 118 -4.16 1.32 13.98
CA PHE A 118 -5.18 1.31 15.03
C PHE A 118 -4.64 1.47 16.45
N LYS A 119 -3.48 0.85 16.77
CA LYS A 119 -2.96 0.85 18.15
C LYS A 119 -2.06 2.03 18.46
N GLU A 120 -1.26 2.51 17.48
CA GLU A 120 -0.28 3.57 17.73
C GLU A 120 -0.72 4.92 17.16
N LEU A 121 -1.22 4.97 15.93
CA LEU A 121 -1.70 6.21 15.30
C LEU A 121 -3.13 6.58 15.69
N CYS A 122 -3.84 5.72 16.42
CA CYS A 122 -5.23 5.92 16.82
C CYS A 122 -6.18 6.21 15.65
N LEU A 123 -5.93 5.64 14.47
CA LEU A 123 -6.85 5.77 13.35
C LEU A 123 -8.19 5.12 13.69
N ASN A 124 -9.27 5.73 13.22
CA ASN A 124 -10.61 5.17 13.34
C ASN A 124 -10.99 4.31 12.14
N LYS A 125 -10.44 4.62 10.96
CA LYS A 125 -10.75 3.93 9.71
C LYS A 125 -9.51 3.83 8.82
N ILE A 126 -9.26 2.65 8.29
CA ILE A 126 -8.27 2.43 7.24
C ILE A 126 -9.03 1.97 6.01
N TRP A 127 -8.84 2.70 4.89
CA TRP A 127 -9.53 2.43 3.65
C TRP A 127 -8.52 2.22 2.52
N THR A 128 -8.98 1.72 1.40
CA THR A 128 -8.20 1.60 0.17
C THR A 128 -9.12 1.60 -1.05
N GLU A 129 -8.57 2.06 -2.18
CA GLU A 129 -9.21 1.94 -3.48
C GLU A 129 -8.51 0.84 -4.27
N ILE A 130 -9.29 -0.11 -4.78
CA ILE A 130 -8.81 -1.13 -5.72
C ILE A 130 -9.69 -1.14 -6.97
N TYR A 131 -9.10 -1.48 -8.12
CA TYR A 131 -9.86 -1.61 -9.37
C TYR A 131 -10.55 -2.97 -9.44
N GLU A 132 -11.66 -3.07 -10.16
CA GLU A 132 -12.46 -4.30 -10.22
C GLU A 132 -11.69 -5.54 -10.71
N PHE A 133 -10.63 -5.33 -11.49
CA PHE A 133 -9.77 -6.44 -11.97
C PHE A 133 -8.64 -6.82 -10.98
N ASP A 134 -8.54 -6.15 -9.83
CA ASP A 134 -7.50 -6.44 -8.82
C ASP A 134 -7.97 -7.48 -7.81
N ASP A 135 -8.10 -8.72 -8.28
CA ASP A 135 -8.54 -9.83 -7.44
C ASP A 135 -7.52 -10.18 -6.34
N LYS A 136 -6.22 -9.99 -6.61
CA LYS A 136 -5.17 -10.30 -5.63
C LYS A 136 -5.31 -9.44 -4.37
N LYS A 137 -5.46 -8.12 -4.52
CA LYS A 137 -5.71 -7.23 -3.38
C LYS A 137 -7.08 -7.45 -2.74
N LYS A 138 -8.10 -7.76 -3.56
CA LYS A 138 -9.43 -8.06 -3.01
C LYS A 138 -9.35 -9.24 -2.04
N ILE A 139 -8.71 -10.33 -2.44
CA ILE A 139 -8.52 -11.52 -1.60
C ILE A 139 -7.72 -11.17 -0.34
N LEU A 140 -6.61 -10.43 -0.48
CA LEU A 140 -5.80 -10.00 0.65
C LEU A 140 -6.62 -9.23 1.68
N TYR A 141 -7.37 -8.20 1.25
CA TYR A 141 -8.12 -7.35 2.17
C TYR A 141 -9.34 -8.04 2.78
N ASP A 142 -9.97 -9.00 2.06
CA ASP A 142 -11.05 -9.82 2.61
C ASP A 142 -10.58 -10.67 3.80
N GLN A 143 -9.34 -11.18 3.76
CA GLN A 143 -8.76 -11.95 4.88
C GLN A 143 -8.63 -11.10 6.17
N PHE A 144 -8.52 -9.78 6.04
CA PHE A 144 -8.45 -8.85 7.17
C PHE A 144 -9.80 -8.25 7.56
N GLY A 145 -10.90 -8.69 6.95
CA GLY A 145 -12.24 -8.21 7.27
C GLY A 145 -12.59 -6.85 6.68
N PHE A 146 -11.87 -6.38 5.65
CA PHE A 146 -12.27 -5.16 4.95
C PHE A 146 -13.64 -5.34 4.31
N GLN A 147 -14.50 -4.34 4.49
CA GLN A 147 -15.83 -4.28 3.91
C GLN A 147 -15.87 -3.29 2.75
N GLN A 148 -16.79 -3.48 1.80
CA GLN A 148 -16.96 -2.54 0.70
C GLN A 148 -17.87 -1.39 1.11
N ASP A 149 -17.30 -0.18 1.19
CA ASP A 149 -18.02 1.06 1.45
C ASP A 149 -18.77 1.59 0.21
N GLY A 150 -18.20 1.34 -0.98
CA GLY A 150 -18.78 1.88 -2.20
C GLY A 150 -18.14 1.37 -3.49
N LEU A 151 -18.79 1.76 -4.59
CA LEU A 151 -18.33 1.48 -5.95
C LEU A 151 -18.35 2.77 -6.76
N LEU A 152 -17.19 3.19 -7.24
CA LEU A 152 -17.04 4.31 -8.15
C LEU A 152 -17.17 3.80 -9.58
N ARG A 153 -18.28 4.15 -10.24
CA ARG A 153 -18.57 3.65 -11.59
C ARG A 153 -17.67 4.32 -12.62
N GLN A 154 -17.06 3.52 -13.55
CA GLN A 154 -16.24 3.99 -14.67
C GLN A 154 -15.15 4.99 -14.22
N ASN A 155 -14.47 4.66 -13.13
CA ASN A 155 -13.51 5.54 -12.48
C ASN A 155 -12.08 5.38 -13.01
N TYR A 156 -11.80 4.29 -13.72
CA TYR A 156 -10.47 3.96 -14.19
C TYR A 156 -10.48 3.49 -15.65
N TRP A 157 -9.67 4.17 -16.50
CA TRP A 157 -9.49 3.79 -17.90
C TRP A 157 -8.26 2.89 -18.05
N TYR A 158 -8.46 1.65 -18.49
CA TYR A 158 -7.36 0.73 -18.72
C TYR A 158 -7.72 -0.28 -19.83
N ASN A 159 -6.74 -0.54 -20.70
CA ASN A 159 -6.81 -1.50 -21.79
C ASN A 159 -8.08 -1.34 -22.66
N GLY A 160 -8.36 -0.08 -23.06
CA GLY A 160 -9.43 0.24 -24.01
C GLY A 160 -10.83 0.25 -23.42
N LYS A 161 -11.01 0.14 -22.10
CA LYS A 161 -12.32 0.22 -21.45
C LYS A 161 -12.30 0.92 -20.09
N TRP A 162 -13.48 1.33 -19.64
CA TRP A 162 -13.71 1.85 -18.31
C TRP A 162 -13.91 0.70 -17.31
N TRP A 163 -13.27 0.83 -16.16
CA TRP A 163 -13.42 -0.05 -15.02
C TRP A 163 -14.00 0.71 -13.83
N ASN A 164 -14.70 0.01 -12.96
CA ASN A 164 -15.08 0.58 -11.68
C ASN A 164 -13.95 0.44 -10.67
N SER A 165 -14.01 1.30 -9.61
CA SER A 165 -13.17 1.15 -8.43
C SER A 165 -14.01 0.75 -7.24
N ARG A 166 -13.52 -0.18 -6.43
CA ARG A 166 -14.11 -0.53 -5.13
C ARG A 166 -13.39 0.25 -4.05
N ILE A 167 -14.16 0.88 -3.18
CA ILE A 167 -13.65 1.46 -1.95
C ILE A 167 -13.90 0.43 -0.85
N LEU A 168 -12.81 -0.07 -0.28
CA LEU A 168 -12.85 -1.02 0.82
C LEU A 168 -12.34 -0.34 2.09
N SER A 169 -12.85 -0.72 3.25
CA SER A 169 -12.34 -0.21 4.52
C SER A 169 -12.55 -1.19 5.67
N ILE A 170 -11.79 -0.98 6.73
CA ILE A 170 -12.00 -1.56 8.04
C ILE A 170 -11.99 -0.45 9.07
N ILE A 171 -12.93 -0.47 10.02
CA ILE A 171 -12.98 0.50 11.11
C ILE A 171 -12.41 -0.10 12.39
N GLN A 172 -11.99 0.79 13.31
CA GLN A 172 -11.33 0.41 14.56
C GLN A 172 -12.12 -0.63 15.36
N SER A 173 -13.44 -0.45 15.47
CA SER A 173 -14.31 -1.38 16.22
C SER A 173 -14.36 -2.77 15.59
N GLU A 174 -14.30 -2.90 14.27
CA GLU A 174 -14.25 -4.20 13.58
C GLU A 174 -12.91 -4.88 13.81
N TYR A 175 -11.81 -4.13 13.75
CA TYR A 175 -10.47 -4.66 14.00
C TYR A 175 -10.28 -5.23 15.40
N PHE A 176 -10.86 -4.60 16.44
CA PHE A 176 -10.71 -5.07 17.81
C PHE A 176 -11.74 -6.13 18.25
N ASN A 177 -12.86 -6.28 17.53
CA ASN A 177 -13.92 -7.23 17.87
C ASN A 177 -13.96 -8.46 16.94
N GLY A 178 -13.17 -8.49 15.90
CA GLY A 178 -12.99 -9.61 14.98
C GLY A 178 -11.81 -10.46 15.40
#